data_7a989dd094a6f5447103486622b1f6af
#
_entry.id   7a989dd094a6f5447103486622b1f6af
#
_cell.length_a   1.000
_cell.length_b   1.000
_cell.length_c   1.000
_cell.angle_alpha   90.00
_cell.angle_beta   90.00
_cell.angle_gamma   90.00
#
_symmetry.space_group_name_H-M   'P 1'
#
loop_
_entity.id
_entity.type
_entity.pdbx_description
1 polymer ?
#
loop_
_entity_poly.entity_id
_entity_poly.type
_entity_poly.pdbx_seq_one_letter_code
_entity_poly.pdbx_strand_id
1 'polypeptide(L)'
;LFGQNTLKEKEYLRAAALYYPHWDKEYAARLIEMFGLDTKKKIYKLSKGMMSMVTIVLALASRAPITILDEPVAGLDVVAREQFYDVLLADYAETGRTFIISTHIIEEAAGVFEDIIFIDNGRVIETGNCESFVAQFHYVSGRDEDVARACAGLQVIHEEGLGRSRTACVRGSLDTLRRSADGLDVDISGVTLQK
;
A
#
# COMPACT_ATOMS: atom_id res chain seq x y z
N LEU A 1 -24.91 -3.59 -3.56
CA LEU A 1 -25.73 -2.77 -2.63
C LEU A 1 -25.82 -1.30 -3.04
N PHE A 2 -24.88 -0.75 -3.81
CA PHE A 2 -24.85 0.67 -4.17
C PHE A 2 -25.54 1.04 -5.49
N GLY A 3 -25.82 0.08 -6.36
CA GLY A 3 -26.25 0.30 -7.75
C GLY A 3 -27.65 0.94 -7.94
N GLN A 4 -28.45 1.04 -6.90
CA GLN A 4 -29.78 1.65 -6.95
C GLN A 4 -29.99 2.78 -5.91
N ASN A 5 -28.92 3.24 -5.26
CA ASN A 5 -29.03 4.25 -4.23
C ASN A 5 -29.27 5.63 -4.86
N THR A 6 -30.47 6.14 -4.76
CA THR A 6 -30.89 7.45 -5.27
C THR A 6 -30.53 8.61 -4.35
N LEU A 7 -29.97 8.33 -3.17
CA LEU A 7 -29.54 9.34 -2.22
C LEU A 7 -28.42 10.20 -2.79
N LYS A 8 -28.39 11.45 -2.38
CA LYS A 8 -27.22 12.30 -2.55
C LYS A 8 -26.13 11.86 -1.59
N GLU A 9 -24.87 12.12 -1.94
CA GLU A 9 -23.72 11.78 -1.12
C GLU A 9 -23.88 12.24 0.33
N LYS A 10 -24.29 13.51 0.55
CA LYS A 10 -24.54 14.04 1.91
C LYS A 10 -25.63 13.29 2.69
N GLU A 11 -26.65 12.79 2.00
CA GLU A 11 -27.74 12.03 2.63
C GLU A 11 -27.25 10.63 3.00
N TYR A 12 -26.44 10.04 2.14
CA TYR A 12 -25.81 8.76 2.36
C TYR A 12 -24.85 8.80 3.57
N LEU A 13 -23.95 9.80 3.63
CA LEU A 13 -23.04 9.98 4.76
C LEU A 13 -23.78 10.27 6.08
N ARG A 14 -24.87 11.04 6.03
CA ARG A 14 -25.74 11.26 7.22
C ARG A 14 -26.41 9.98 7.69
N ALA A 15 -26.94 9.18 6.77
CA ALA A 15 -27.56 7.90 7.11
C ALA A 15 -26.55 6.95 7.71
N ALA A 16 -25.35 6.85 7.13
CA ALA A 16 -24.27 6.03 7.64
C ALA A 16 -23.81 6.47 9.03
N ALA A 17 -23.70 7.77 9.28
CA ALA A 17 -23.33 8.34 10.57
C ALA A 17 -24.20 7.86 11.74
N LEU A 18 -25.47 7.50 11.49
CA LEU A 18 -26.39 6.99 12.53
C LEU A 18 -25.99 5.61 13.05
N TYR A 19 -25.17 4.85 12.31
CA TYR A 19 -24.72 3.51 12.69
C TYR A 19 -23.36 3.50 13.40
N TYR A 20 -22.65 4.64 13.43
CA TYR A 20 -21.32 4.74 14.04
C TYR A 20 -21.38 5.58 15.33
N PRO A 21 -21.22 4.98 16.51
CA PRO A 21 -21.37 5.67 17.80
C PRO A 21 -20.32 6.77 18.03
N HIS A 22 -19.17 6.68 17.35
CA HIS A 22 -18.06 7.64 17.47
C HIS A 22 -17.88 8.49 16.20
N TRP A 23 -18.95 8.64 15.39
CA TRP A 23 -18.88 9.42 14.17
C TRP A 23 -18.35 10.83 14.40
N ASP A 24 -17.23 11.17 13.75
CA ASP A 24 -16.61 12.48 13.77
C ASP A 24 -17.08 13.32 12.59
N LYS A 25 -18.08 14.17 12.85
CA LYS A 25 -18.70 15.01 11.83
C LYS A 25 -17.76 16.08 11.27
N GLU A 26 -16.89 16.63 12.11
CA GLU A 26 -15.93 17.66 11.71
C GLU A 26 -14.83 17.07 10.84
N TYR A 27 -14.34 15.91 11.22
CA TYR A 27 -13.35 15.17 10.42
C TYR A 27 -13.93 14.76 9.07
N ALA A 28 -15.17 14.24 9.03
CA ALA A 28 -15.85 13.95 7.78
C ALA A 28 -15.94 15.17 6.86
N ALA A 29 -16.25 16.35 7.40
CA ALA A 29 -16.33 17.59 6.62
C ALA A 29 -14.96 17.99 6.04
N ARG A 30 -13.88 17.89 6.84
CA ARG A 30 -12.51 18.15 6.36
C ARG A 30 -12.09 17.19 5.23
N LEU A 31 -12.40 15.90 5.38
CA LEU A 31 -12.08 14.90 4.34
C LEU A 31 -12.85 15.14 3.04
N ILE A 32 -14.15 15.50 3.14
CA ILE A 32 -14.98 15.85 1.99
C ILE A 32 -14.39 17.02 1.22
N GLU A 33 -13.96 18.08 1.93
CA GLU A 33 -13.33 19.26 1.34
C GLU A 33 -11.99 18.90 0.68
N MET A 34 -11.13 18.16 1.40
CA MET A 34 -9.80 17.73 0.92
C MET A 34 -9.89 16.91 -0.36
N PHE A 35 -10.82 15.95 -0.44
CA PHE A 35 -11.02 15.12 -1.63
C PHE A 35 -11.85 15.81 -2.72
N GLY A 36 -12.30 17.05 -2.51
CA GLY A 36 -13.09 17.81 -3.49
C GLY A 36 -14.43 17.13 -3.85
N LEU A 37 -15.04 16.43 -2.90
CA LEU A 37 -16.27 15.69 -3.14
C LEU A 37 -17.49 16.62 -3.29
N ASP A 38 -18.26 16.43 -4.38
CA ASP A 38 -19.51 17.16 -4.60
C ASP A 38 -20.67 16.44 -3.91
N THR A 39 -20.92 16.80 -2.66
CA THR A 39 -21.94 16.19 -1.82
C THR A 39 -23.38 16.30 -2.33
N LYS A 40 -23.62 17.05 -3.43
CA LYS A 40 -24.93 17.17 -4.10
C LYS A 40 -25.16 16.09 -5.14
N LYS A 41 -24.10 15.41 -5.60
CA LYS A 41 -24.21 14.31 -6.56
C LYS A 41 -24.94 13.12 -5.95
N LYS A 42 -25.66 12.40 -6.79
CA LYS A 42 -26.29 11.13 -6.41
C LYS A 42 -25.26 10.01 -6.41
N ILE A 43 -25.32 9.12 -5.44
CA ILE A 43 -24.37 8.00 -5.26
C ILE A 43 -24.20 7.19 -6.55
N TYR A 44 -25.28 6.85 -7.26
CA TYR A 44 -25.21 6.06 -8.49
C TYR A 44 -24.53 6.79 -9.68
N LYS A 45 -24.28 8.10 -9.56
CA LYS A 45 -23.60 8.92 -10.59
C LYS A 45 -22.11 9.12 -10.29
N LEU A 46 -21.62 8.60 -9.19
CA LEU A 46 -20.21 8.71 -8.82
C LEU A 46 -19.38 7.77 -9.69
N SER A 47 -18.18 8.23 -10.09
CA SER A 47 -17.18 7.35 -10.66
C SER A 47 -16.67 6.35 -9.60
N LYS A 48 -15.95 5.30 -10.04
CA LYS A 48 -15.35 4.33 -9.12
C LYS A 48 -14.43 5.03 -8.11
N GLY A 49 -13.57 5.94 -8.56
CA GLY A 49 -12.68 6.70 -7.68
C GLY A 49 -13.44 7.61 -6.70
N MET A 50 -14.47 8.33 -7.16
CA MET A 50 -15.31 9.13 -6.25
C MET A 50 -16.00 8.26 -5.20
N MET A 51 -16.46 7.05 -5.56
CA MET A 51 -17.06 6.13 -4.60
C MET A 51 -16.00 5.63 -3.60
N SER A 52 -14.78 5.33 -4.04
CA SER A 52 -13.67 4.99 -3.14
C SER A 52 -13.43 6.11 -2.13
N MET A 53 -13.37 7.37 -2.56
CA MET A 53 -13.21 8.51 -1.65
C MET A 53 -14.36 8.64 -0.64
N VAL A 54 -15.61 8.44 -1.05
CA VAL A 54 -16.75 8.42 -0.12
C VAL A 54 -16.63 7.29 0.91
N THR A 55 -16.18 6.12 0.48
CA THR A 55 -15.94 4.98 1.37
C THR A 55 -14.81 5.27 2.36
N ILE A 56 -13.73 5.92 1.91
CA ILE A 56 -12.64 6.38 2.77
C ILE A 56 -13.13 7.38 3.81
N VAL A 57 -13.93 8.38 3.41
CA VAL A 57 -14.54 9.34 4.36
C VAL A 57 -15.37 8.61 5.42
N LEU A 58 -16.20 7.64 5.01
CA LEU A 58 -16.98 6.83 5.93
C LEU A 58 -16.09 6.07 6.93
N ALA A 59 -15.08 5.38 6.42
CA ALA A 59 -14.20 4.54 7.23
C ALA A 59 -13.42 5.36 8.25
N LEU A 60 -12.82 6.47 7.82
CA LEU A 60 -12.01 7.32 8.69
C LEU A 60 -12.87 8.08 9.70
N ALA A 61 -13.97 8.70 9.27
CA ALA A 61 -14.85 9.45 10.15
C ALA A 61 -15.68 8.58 11.11
N SER A 62 -15.77 7.28 10.87
CA SER A 62 -16.41 6.33 11.81
C SER A 62 -15.70 6.26 13.16
N ARG A 63 -14.40 6.59 13.21
CA ARG A 63 -13.53 6.48 14.39
C ARG A 63 -13.58 5.09 15.04
N ALA A 64 -13.82 4.05 14.24
CA ALA A 64 -13.86 2.68 14.72
C ALA A 64 -12.46 2.24 15.19
N PRO A 65 -12.32 1.49 16.31
CA PRO A 65 -11.02 1.03 16.81
C PRO A 65 -10.25 0.16 15.81
N ILE A 66 -11.00 -0.60 15.01
CA ILE A 66 -10.46 -1.41 13.90
C ILE A 66 -11.18 -1.00 12.63
N THR A 67 -10.42 -0.62 11.61
CA THR A 67 -10.95 -0.24 10.31
C THR A 67 -10.37 -1.15 9.23
N ILE A 68 -11.23 -1.82 8.47
CA ILE A 68 -10.83 -2.72 7.39
C ILE A 68 -11.17 -2.05 6.06
N LEU A 69 -10.19 -1.91 5.19
CA LEU A 69 -10.30 -1.32 3.88
C LEU A 69 -9.86 -2.33 2.81
N ASP A 70 -10.77 -2.66 1.91
CA ASP A 70 -10.51 -3.58 0.80
C ASP A 70 -10.29 -2.76 -0.48
N GLU A 71 -9.06 -2.84 -1.02
CA GLU A 71 -8.62 -2.11 -2.21
C GLU A 71 -9.03 -0.61 -2.21
N PRO A 72 -8.76 0.16 -1.14
CA PRO A 72 -9.32 1.51 -0.97
C PRO A 72 -8.89 2.50 -2.07
N VAL A 73 -7.71 2.30 -2.64
CA VAL A 73 -7.14 3.20 -3.66
C VAL A 73 -7.51 2.80 -5.10
N ALA A 74 -8.28 1.73 -5.27
CA ALA A 74 -8.70 1.28 -6.59
C ALA A 74 -9.54 2.33 -7.32
N GLY A 75 -9.03 2.79 -8.47
CA GLY A 75 -9.68 3.82 -9.30
C GLY A 75 -9.42 5.27 -8.86
N LEU A 76 -8.57 5.50 -7.87
CA LEU A 76 -8.02 6.80 -7.56
C LEU A 76 -6.87 7.15 -8.52
N ASP A 77 -6.72 8.42 -8.84
CA ASP A 77 -5.50 8.94 -9.46
C ASP A 77 -4.36 9.06 -8.43
N VAL A 78 -3.15 9.34 -8.91
CA VAL A 78 -1.94 9.41 -8.08
C VAL A 78 -2.10 10.42 -6.93
N VAL A 79 -2.63 11.60 -7.21
CA VAL A 79 -2.79 12.66 -6.21
C VAL A 79 -3.77 12.25 -5.11
N ALA A 80 -4.91 11.66 -5.49
CA ALA A 80 -5.90 11.19 -4.52
C ALA A 80 -5.38 10.01 -3.67
N ARG A 81 -4.50 9.16 -4.22
CA ARG A 81 -3.86 8.08 -3.45
C ARG A 81 -2.89 8.64 -2.41
N GLU A 82 -2.02 9.57 -2.80
CA GLU A 82 -1.11 10.25 -1.87
C GLU A 82 -1.91 10.91 -0.73
N GLN A 83 -2.94 11.67 -1.07
CA GLN A 83 -3.82 12.28 -0.06
C GLN A 83 -4.47 11.24 0.89
N PHE A 84 -4.88 10.09 0.36
CA PHE A 84 -5.43 9.02 1.20
C PHE A 84 -4.40 8.50 2.20
N TYR A 85 -3.18 8.19 1.75
CA TYR A 85 -2.14 7.68 2.64
C TYR A 85 -1.69 8.73 3.66
N ASP A 86 -1.60 10.00 3.28
CA ASP A 86 -1.29 11.09 4.19
C ASP A 86 -2.33 11.20 5.33
N VAL A 87 -3.63 11.19 5.00
CA VAL A 87 -4.67 11.24 6.03
C VAL A 87 -4.76 9.97 6.86
N LEU A 88 -4.45 8.81 6.28
CA LEU A 88 -4.41 7.54 6.98
C LEU A 88 -3.31 7.55 8.04
N LEU A 89 -2.09 7.96 7.66
CA LEU A 89 -0.95 8.05 8.56
C LEU A 89 -1.16 9.10 9.65
N ALA A 90 -1.74 10.26 9.31
CA ALA A 90 -2.08 11.28 10.28
C ALA A 90 -3.12 10.80 11.30
N ASP A 91 -4.15 10.09 10.84
CA ASP A 91 -5.17 9.49 11.70
C ASP A 91 -4.58 8.41 12.62
N TYR A 92 -3.71 7.55 12.07
CA TYR A 92 -3.00 6.53 12.85
C TYR A 92 -2.12 7.17 13.94
N ALA A 93 -1.33 8.17 13.58
CA ALA A 93 -0.46 8.87 14.52
C ALA A 93 -1.24 9.60 15.65
N GLU A 94 -2.43 10.13 15.32
CA GLU A 94 -3.29 10.81 16.29
C GLU A 94 -4.00 9.83 17.24
N THR A 95 -4.46 8.70 16.71
CA THR A 95 -5.42 7.83 17.43
C THR A 95 -4.86 6.49 17.88
N GLY A 96 -3.80 6.00 17.23
CA GLY A 96 -3.24 4.66 17.47
C GLY A 96 -4.19 3.50 17.15
N ARG A 97 -5.27 3.75 16.37
CA ARG A 97 -6.22 2.70 16.03
C ARG A 97 -5.68 1.77 14.94
N THR A 98 -6.25 0.60 14.83
CA THR A 98 -5.79 -0.42 13.88
C THR A 98 -6.44 -0.24 12.52
N PHE A 99 -5.60 -0.24 11.47
CA PHE A 99 -6.03 -0.30 10.08
C PHE A 99 -5.58 -1.63 9.45
N ILE A 100 -6.50 -2.30 8.78
CA ILE A 100 -6.22 -3.49 7.97
C ILE A 100 -6.57 -3.14 6.53
N ILE A 101 -5.59 -3.19 5.64
CA ILE A 101 -5.77 -2.77 4.26
C ILE A 101 -5.37 -3.92 3.34
N SER A 102 -6.28 -4.35 2.48
CA SER A 102 -5.94 -5.23 1.36
C SER A 102 -5.52 -4.38 0.16
N THR A 103 -4.44 -4.75 -0.49
CA THR A 103 -4.01 -4.13 -1.75
C THR A 103 -3.16 -5.10 -2.56
N HIS A 104 -3.20 -4.97 -3.87
CA HIS A 104 -2.28 -5.63 -4.79
C HIS A 104 -1.16 -4.68 -5.26
N ILE A 105 -1.17 -3.42 -4.83
CA ILE A 105 -0.17 -2.41 -5.19
C ILE A 105 0.88 -2.36 -4.07
N ILE A 106 1.85 -3.25 -4.16
CA ILE A 106 2.88 -3.42 -3.12
C ILE A 106 3.75 -2.18 -2.96
N GLU A 107 4.01 -1.46 -4.05
CA GLU A 107 4.86 -0.28 -4.07
C GLU A 107 4.34 0.87 -3.17
N GLU A 108 3.03 0.98 -3.03
CA GLU A 108 2.40 1.99 -2.19
C GLU A 108 2.36 1.58 -0.71
N ALA A 109 2.40 0.29 -0.45
CA ALA A 109 2.31 -0.29 0.88
C ALA A 109 3.53 -0.01 1.77
N ALA A 110 4.67 0.12 1.14
CA ALA A 110 5.98 0.10 1.75
C ALA A 110 6.28 1.21 2.74
N GLY A 111 5.79 2.40 2.46
CA GLY A 111 6.03 3.56 3.33
C GLY A 111 4.93 3.75 4.39
N VAL A 112 3.90 2.88 4.38
CA VAL A 112 2.67 3.08 5.16
C VAL A 112 2.45 1.97 6.18
N PHE A 113 2.83 0.71 5.86
CA PHE A 113 2.49 -0.44 6.71
C PHE A 113 3.61 -0.83 7.66
N GLU A 114 3.25 -1.09 8.91
CA GLU A 114 4.16 -1.67 9.91
C GLU A 114 4.31 -3.18 9.69
N ASP A 115 3.18 -3.87 9.51
CA ASP A 115 3.14 -5.32 9.34
C ASP A 115 2.48 -5.70 8.01
N ILE A 116 2.93 -6.83 7.47
CA ILE A 116 2.44 -7.39 6.21
C ILE A 116 1.97 -8.83 6.39
N ILE A 117 0.96 -9.19 5.62
CA ILE A 117 0.45 -10.56 5.50
C ILE A 117 0.30 -10.86 4.01
N PHE A 118 1.11 -11.78 3.49
CA PHE A 118 0.96 -12.27 2.13
C PHE A 118 0.00 -13.45 2.08
N ILE A 119 -1.00 -13.34 1.21
CA ILE A 119 -2.01 -14.38 1.01
C ILE A 119 -1.95 -14.83 -0.45
N ASP A 120 -1.78 -16.13 -0.68
CA ASP A 120 -1.87 -16.76 -1.99
C ASP A 120 -2.76 -18.01 -1.92
N ASN A 121 -3.65 -18.15 -2.91
CA ASN A 121 -4.58 -19.28 -3.00
C ASN A 121 -5.34 -19.58 -1.68
N GLY A 122 -5.73 -18.52 -0.94
CA GLY A 122 -6.46 -18.63 0.32
C GLY A 122 -5.61 -19.10 1.51
N ARG A 123 -4.28 -19.08 1.38
CA ARG A 123 -3.34 -19.43 2.46
C ARG A 123 -2.41 -18.27 2.75
N VAL A 124 -2.13 -18.07 4.02
CA VAL A 124 -1.07 -17.15 4.44
C VAL A 124 0.28 -17.82 4.13
N ILE A 125 1.07 -17.17 3.30
CA ILE A 125 2.40 -17.66 2.88
C ILE A 125 3.54 -16.99 3.63
N GLU A 126 3.37 -15.73 4.03
CA GLU A 126 4.35 -14.99 4.82
C GLU A 126 3.67 -13.94 5.68
N THR A 127 4.22 -13.67 6.87
CA THR A 127 3.78 -12.57 7.75
C THR A 127 4.98 -11.97 8.44
N GLY A 128 4.95 -10.69 8.73
CA GLY A 128 6.01 -10.06 9.49
C GLY A 128 6.01 -8.54 9.39
N ASN A 129 6.96 -7.95 10.07
CA ASN A 129 7.21 -6.53 9.98
C ASN A 129 7.74 -6.18 8.58
N CYS A 130 7.17 -5.14 7.99
CA CYS A 130 7.42 -4.72 6.61
C CYS A 130 8.91 -4.36 6.39
N GLU A 131 9.49 -3.58 7.26
CA GLU A 131 10.90 -3.17 7.16
C GLU A 131 11.85 -4.38 7.23
N SER A 132 11.61 -5.28 8.19
CA SER A 132 12.39 -6.51 8.36
C SER A 132 12.23 -7.46 7.16
N PHE A 133 11.06 -7.47 6.53
CA PHE A 133 10.82 -8.26 5.33
C PHE A 133 11.63 -7.71 4.16
N VAL A 134 11.53 -6.41 3.89
CA VAL A 134 12.24 -5.75 2.78
C VAL A 134 13.75 -5.84 2.93
N ALA A 135 14.26 -5.74 4.16
CA ALA A 135 15.68 -5.86 4.45
C ALA A 135 16.30 -7.22 4.07
N GLN A 136 15.48 -8.23 3.74
CA GLN A 136 15.96 -9.52 3.24
C GLN A 136 16.27 -9.52 1.74
N PHE A 137 15.88 -8.47 1.01
CA PHE A 137 16.00 -8.42 -0.45
C PHE A 137 17.03 -7.38 -0.89
N HIS A 138 17.82 -7.74 -1.88
CA HIS A 138 18.88 -6.89 -2.42
C HIS A 138 18.91 -6.98 -3.94
N TYR A 139 19.20 -5.86 -4.58
CA TYR A 139 19.57 -5.83 -5.99
C TYR A 139 21.07 -5.96 -6.13
N VAL A 140 21.48 -6.80 -7.07
CA VAL A 140 22.87 -6.97 -7.50
C VAL A 140 22.94 -6.63 -8.98
N SER A 141 23.67 -5.58 -9.33
CA SER A 141 23.78 -5.09 -10.70
C SER A 141 25.24 -5.07 -11.13
N GLY A 142 25.53 -5.45 -12.37
CA GLY A 142 26.88 -5.46 -12.90
C GLY A 142 26.97 -6.23 -14.22
N ARG A 143 28.18 -6.73 -14.51
CA ARG A 143 28.40 -7.64 -15.64
C ARG A 143 27.71 -8.97 -15.40
N ASP A 144 27.16 -9.57 -16.44
CA ASP A 144 26.42 -10.83 -16.37
C ASP A 144 27.16 -11.93 -15.61
N GLU A 145 28.46 -12.13 -15.91
CA GLU A 145 29.28 -13.14 -15.25
C GLU A 145 29.55 -12.86 -13.77
N ASP A 146 29.74 -11.59 -13.40
CA ASP A 146 30.03 -11.19 -12.02
C ASP A 146 28.75 -11.26 -11.17
N VAL A 147 27.59 -10.83 -11.70
CA VAL A 147 26.29 -10.97 -11.04
C VAL A 147 25.95 -12.45 -10.82
N ALA A 148 26.16 -13.31 -11.84
CA ALA A 148 25.92 -14.75 -11.71
C ALA A 148 26.78 -15.38 -10.60
N ARG A 149 28.06 -14.95 -10.48
CA ARG A 149 28.97 -15.42 -9.42
C ARG A 149 28.59 -14.90 -8.04
N ALA A 150 28.24 -13.61 -7.93
CA ALA A 150 27.80 -12.98 -6.68
C ALA A 150 26.52 -13.61 -6.14
N CYS A 151 25.60 -14.01 -7.02
CA CYS A 151 24.32 -14.61 -6.66
C CYS A 151 24.38 -16.13 -6.49
N ALA A 152 25.55 -16.77 -6.72
CA ALA A 152 25.70 -18.22 -6.63
C ALA A 152 25.36 -18.74 -5.23
N GLY A 153 24.39 -19.66 -5.15
CA GLY A 153 23.91 -20.23 -3.88
C GLY A 153 22.92 -19.38 -3.09
N LEU A 154 22.54 -18.20 -3.63
CA LEU A 154 21.45 -17.37 -3.07
C LEU A 154 20.13 -17.65 -3.79
N GLN A 155 19.04 -17.33 -3.11
CA GLN A 155 17.71 -17.42 -3.71
C GLN A 155 17.49 -16.21 -4.63
N VAL A 156 17.62 -16.40 -5.93
CA VAL A 156 17.27 -15.38 -6.94
C VAL A 156 15.74 -15.35 -7.10
N ILE A 157 15.16 -14.19 -6.88
CA ILE A 157 13.71 -13.96 -6.96
C ILE A 157 13.31 -13.47 -8.36
N HIS A 158 14.11 -12.56 -8.90
CA HIS A 158 13.91 -11.98 -10.21
C HIS A 158 15.24 -11.58 -10.83
N GLU A 159 15.35 -11.66 -12.14
CA GLU A 159 16.51 -11.18 -12.87
C GLU A 159 16.12 -10.54 -14.20
N GLU A 160 16.82 -9.49 -14.55
CA GLU A 160 16.70 -8.78 -15.81
C GLU A 160 18.08 -8.60 -16.43
N GLY A 161 18.19 -8.78 -17.74
CA GLY A 161 19.42 -8.59 -18.48
C GLY A 161 19.23 -7.65 -19.66
N LEU A 162 20.20 -6.74 -19.85
CA LEU A 162 20.27 -5.89 -21.04
C LEU A 162 21.69 -5.93 -21.61
N GLY A 163 21.88 -6.63 -22.71
CA GLY A 163 23.18 -6.78 -23.35
C GLY A 163 24.18 -7.58 -22.48
N ARG A 164 25.22 -6.94 -21.96
CA ARG A 164 26.25 -7.54 -21.08
C ARG A 164 26.01 -7.20 -19.60
N SER A 165 24.97 -6.47 -19.28
CA SER A 165 24.60 -6.10 -17.91
C SER A 165 23.43 -6.93 -17.43
N ARG A 166 23.48 -7.33 -16.16
CA ARG A 166 22.41 -8.03 -15.45
C ARG A 166 22.09 -7.31 -14.16
N THR A 167 20.83 -7.33 -13.77
CA THR A 167 20.38 -6.98 -12.42
C THR A 167 19.59 -8.17 -11.89
N ALA A 168 19.96 -8.65 -10.71
CA ALA A 168 19.26 -9.73 -10.02
C ALA A 168 18.71 -9.22 -8.68
N CYS A 169 17.49 -9.58 -8.35
CA CYS A 169 16.94 -9.44 -7.01
C CYS A 169 17.14 -10.76 -6.26
N VAL A 170 17.83 -10.72 -5.13
CA VAL A 170 18.12 -11.91 -4.32
C VAL A 170 17.54 -11.77 -2.92
N ARG A 171 17.10 -12.90 -2.34
CA ARG A 171 16.74 -12.99 -0.93
C ARG A 171 17.89 -13.55 -0.13
N GLY A 172 18.34 -12.83 0.90
CA GLY A 172 19.43 -13.25 1.77
C GLY A 172 19.97 -12.13 2.65
N SER A 173 20.90 -12.44 3.54
CA SER A 173 21.51 -11.39 4.35
C SER A 173 22.53 -10.58 3.53
N LEU A 174 22.59 -9.28 3.76
CA LEU A 174 23.54 -8.38 3.12
C LEU A 174 25.00 -8.82 3.34
N ASP A 175 25.31 -9.35 4.54
CA ASP A 175 26.67 -9.81 4.87
C ASP A 175 27.08 -11.04 4.05
N THR A 176 26.13 -11.95 3.80
CA THR A 176 26.39 -13.11 2.93
C THR A 176 26.61 -12.67 1.51
N LEU A 177 25.77 -11.76 1.02
CA LEU A 177 25.87 -11.22 -0.33
C LEU A 177 27.19 -10.46 -0.55
N ARG A 178 27.59 -9.60 0.40
CA ARG A 178 28.87 -8.87 0.32
C ARG A 178 30.07 -9.81 0.28
N ARG A 179 30.04 -10.89 1.04
CA ARG A 179 31.13 -11.92 0.99
C ARG A 179 31.18 -12.64 -0.36
N SER A 180 30.01 -12.96 -0.94
CA SER A 180 29.95 -13.60 -2.25
C SER A 180 30.36 -12.65 -3.39
N ALA A 181 30.18 -11.34 -3.20
CA ALA A 181 30.54 -10.31 -4.15
C ALA A 181 31.98 -9.81 -4.04
N ASP A 182 32.74 -10.31 -3.07
CA ASP A 182 34.13 -9.86 -2.83
C ASP A 182 35.02 -10.11 -4.07
N GLY A 183 35.67 -9.04 -4.52
CA GLY A 183 36.52 -9.07 -5.72
C GLY A 183 35.77 -9.11 -7.06
N LEU A 184 34.44 -8.92 -7.07
CA LEU A 184 33.63 -8.82 -8.28
C LEU A 184 33.20 -7.35 -8.56
N ASP A 185 33.04 -7.03 -9.86
CA ASP A 185 32.58 -5.70 -10.29
C ASP A 185 31.06 -5.65 -10.31
N VAL A 186 30.45 -5.57 -9.10
CA VAL A 186 29.00 -5.50 -8.91
C VAL A 186 28.64 -4.40 -7.93
N ASP A 187 27.49 -3.78 -8.16
CA ASP A 187 26.84 -2.85 -7.24
C ASP A 187 25.72 -3.56 -6.48
N ILE A 188 25.66 -3.36 -5.15
CA ILE A 188 24.67 -3.95 -4.28
C ILE A 188 23.83 -2.83 -3.67
N SER A 189 22.54 -2.84 -3.92
CA SER A 189 21.60 -1.90 -3.33
C SER A 189 20.44 -2.61 -2.62
N GLY A 190 19.90 -1.98 -1.59
CA GLY A 190 18.70 -2.47 -0.93
C GLY A 190 17.48 -2.35 -1.86
N VAL A 191 16.56 -3.29 -1.71
CA VAL A 191 15.23 -3.14 -2.32
C VAL A 191 14.49 -2.08 -1.53
N THR A 192 14.07 -1.04 -2.23
CA THR A 192 13.05 -0.15 -1.70
C THR A 192 11.73 -0.57 -2.34
N LEU A 193 10.66 -0.61 -1.60
CA LEU A 193 9.35 -0.95 -2.14
C LEU A 193 8.85 0.08 -3.20
N GLN A 194 9.67 1.05 -3.56
CA GLN A 194 9.42 2.07 -4.59
C GLN A 194 10.15 1.81 -5.93
N LYS A 195 10.79 0.66 -6.08
CA LYS A 195 11.42 0.30 -7.38
C LYS A 195 11.13 -1.14 -7.73
#